data_c2d54fe4a9f58a9bdfda75719b99600a
#
_entry.id   c2d54fe4a9f58a9bdfda75719b99600a
#
_cell.length_a   1.000
_cell.length_b   1.000
_cell.length_c   1.000
_cell.angle_alpha   90.00
_cell.angle_beta   90.00
_cell.angle_gamma   90.00
#
_symmetry.space_group_name_H-M   'P 1'
#
loop_
_entity.id
_entity.type
_entity.pdbx_description
1 polymer ?
#
loop_
_entity_poly.entity_id
_entity_poly.type
_entity_poly.pdbx_seq_one_letter_code
_entity_poly.pdbx_strand_id
1 'polypeptide(L)'
;MIKMQKDSIIDTNKSQENLKLQSRRVHSRNKGNNSNDSRLASIRGANNAKRPDCTYRMEDYLEIIYELVQDKGYATLADVADYLNVRPPSVTTMMRRLDHSGLLNYEKYRGIQLTEKGIEIAKVIHHKHSVLSEFLKMIGVGRKIANIDAESMEHHLHPQTMHRLTELIHMLKVSNND
;
A
#
# COMPACT_ATOMS: atom_id res chain seq x y z
N MET A 1 -10.47 44.92 62.49
CA MET A 1 -9.70 44.95 61.21
C MET A 1 -9.28 43.60 60.64
N ILE A 2 -9.39 42.49 61.35
CA ILE A 2 -8.91 41.16 60.90
C ILE A 2 -10.00 40.32 60.14
N LYS A 3 -11.28 40.69 60.28
CA LYS A 3 -12.39 39.95 59.65
C LYS A 3 -12.59 40.24 58.13
N MET A 4 -12.32 41.47 57.70
CA MET A 4 -12.47 41.89 56.31
C MET A 4 -11.38 41.34 55.34
N GLN A 5 -10.23 40.92 55.85
CA GLN A 5 -9.15 40.41 55.07
C GLN A 5 -9.28 38.92 54.71
N LYS A 6 -10.05 38.13 55.50
CA LYS A 6 -10.32 36.73 55.23
C LYS A 6 -11.37 36.50 54.15
N ASP A 7 -12.36 37.34 54.02
CA ASP A 7 -13.44 37.20 53.04
C ASP A 7 -12.95 37.53 51.62
N SER A 8 -11.98 38.45 51.47
CA SER A 8 -11.34 38.79 50.18
C SER A 8 -10.46 37.68 49.63
N ILE A 9 -9.80 36.87 50.46
CA ILE A 9 -8.91 35.77 50.06
C ILE A 9 -9.71 34.53 49.63
N ILE A 10 -10.88 34.31 50.25
CA ILE A 10 -11.77 33.19 49.94
C ILE A 10 -12.44 33.38 48.58
N ASP A 11 -12.77 34.62 48.20
CA ASP A 11 -13.41 34.93 46.91
C ASP A 11 -12.44 34.85 45.72
N THR A 12 -11.17 35.22 45.91
CA THR A 12 -10.15 35.05 44.88
C THR A 12 -9.80 33.60 44.63
N ASN A 13 -9.77 32.75 45.65
CA ASN A 13 -9.51 31.29 45.45
C ASN A 13 -10.68 30.58 44.73
N LYS A 14 -11.92 30.92 45.05
CA LYS A 14 -13.10 30.39 44.34
C LYS A 14 -13.14 30.80 42.88
N SER A 15 -12.73 32.03 42.58
CA SER A 15 -12.66 32.51 41.18
C SER A 15 -11.55 31.81 40.37
N GLN A 16 -10.40 31.53 41.00
CA GLN A 16 -9.31 30.78 40.34
C GLN A 16 -9.65 29.29 40.15
N GLU A 17 -10.36 28.68 41.06
CA GLU A 17 -10.80 27.28 40.95
C GLU A 17 -11.87 27.11 39.87
N ASN A 18 -12.79 28.06 39.74
CA ASN A 18 -13.79 28.10 38.68
C ASN A 18 -13.16 28.29 37.29
N LEU A 19 -12.11 29.12 37.15
CA LEU A 19 -11.36 29.28 35.91
C LEU A 19 -10.59 27.99 35.53
N LYS A 20 -10.02 27.27 36.49
CA LYS A 20 -9.38 25.96 36.26
C LYS A 20 -10.39 24.88 35.90
N LEU A 21 -11.58 24.88 36.46
CA LEU A 21 -12.66 23.96 36.10
C LEU A 21 -13.24 24.26 34.71
N GLN A 22 -13.36 25.52 34.31
CA GLN A 22 -13.79 25.90 32.97
C GLN A 22 -12.74 25.55 31.91
N SER A 23 -11.44 25.76 32.18
CA SER A 23 -10.38 25.34 31.27
C SER A 23 -10.31 23.82 31.09
N ARG A 24 -10.56 23.04 32.16
CA ARG A 24 -10.67 21.57 32.05
C ARG A 24 -11.90 21.11 31.28
N ARG A 25 -13.05 21.79 31.38
CA ARG A 25 -14.24 21.52 30.58
C ARG A 25 -14.10 21.85 29.10
N VAL A 26 -13.35 22.89 28.76
CA VAL A 26 -13.05 23.23 27.36
C VAL A 26 -12.11 22.19 26.74
N HIS A 27 -11.11 21.68 27.48
CA HIS A 27 -10.24 20.59 26.99
C HIS A 27 -10.94 19.23 26.88
N SER A 28 -11.99 18.98 27.70
CA SER A 28 -12.76 17.73 27.65
C SER A 28 -13.82 17.71 26.54
N ARG A 29 -14.28 18.87 26.04
CA ARG A 29 -15.29 18.96 24.97
C ARG A 29 -14.72 18.83 23.55
N ASN A 30 -13.40 18.82 23.38
CA ASN A 30 -12.75 18.67 22.07
C ASN A 30 -12.34 17.22 21.76
N LYS A 31 -12.95 16.22 22.42
CA LYS A 31 -12.89 14.80 22.04
C LYS A 31 -14.01 14.39 21.06
N GLY A 32 -14.59 15.36 20.38
CA GLY A 32 -15.60 15.16 19.36
C GLY A 32 -15.01 15.32 17.97
N ASN A 33 -14.93 14.24 17.20
CA ASN A 33 -14.80 14.21 15.76
C ASN A 33 -13.46 14.70 15.17
N ASN A 34 -12.39 13.95 15.43
CA ASN A 34 -11.13 14.19 14.73
C ASN A 34 -11.02 13.31 13.46
N SER A 35 -11.89 13.56 12.48
CA SER A 35 -11.77 12.97 11.13
C SER A 35 -10.39 13.25 10.50
N ASN A 36 -9.79 14.38 10.84
CA ASN A 36 -8.43 14.75 10.42
C ASN A 36 -7.35 13.85 11.07
N ASP A 37 -7.54 13.46 12.33
CA ASP A 37 -6.58 12.59 13.04
C ASP A 37 -6.59 11.16 12.47
N SER A 38 -7.76 10.66 12.09
CA SER A 38 -7.94 9.40 11.39
C SER A 38 -7.27 9.43 10.00
N ARG A 39 -7.43 10.53 9.26
CA ARG A 39 -6.82 10.69 7.93
C ARG A 39 -5.30 10.80 8.01
N LEU A 40 -4.76 11.57 8.96
CA LEU A 40 -3.32 11.66 9.20
C LEU A 40 -2.72 10.32 9.65
N ALA A 41 -3.42 9.56 10.48
CA ALA A 41 -3.02 8.21 10.86
C ALA A 41 -3.00 7.27 9.66
N SER A 42 -3.97 7.36 8.75
CA SER A 42 -4.00 6.57 7.51
C SER A 42 -2.83 6.92 6.58
N ILE A 43 -2.49 8.21 6.42
CA ILE A 43 -1.32 8.64 5.63
C ILE A 43 -0.02 8.10 6.24
N ARG A 44 0.14 8.12 7.57
CA ARG A 44 1.30 7.54 8.25
C ARG A 44 1.36 6.02 8.08
N GLY A 45 0.21 5.34 8.17
CA GLY A 45 0.10 3.90 7.96
C GLY A 45 0.51 3.48 6.56
N ALA A 46 0.05 4.19 5.54
CA ALA A 46 0.41 3.93 4.14
C ALA A 46 1.92 4.11 3.90
N ASN A 47 2.55 5.13 4.51
CA ASN A 47 3.99 5.35 4.40
C ASN A 47 4.84 4.31 5.15
N ASN A 48 4.29 3.67 6.19
CA ASN A 48 4.98 2.66 6.99
C ASN A 48 4.79 1.22 6.49
N ALA A 49 3.90 1.00 5.54
CA ALA A 49 3.61 -0.31 4.96
C ALA A 49 4.71 -0.83 4.01
N LYS A 50 5.92 -0.25 4.05
CA LYS A 50 7.06 -0.68 3.24
C LYS A 50 7.48 -2.10 3.61
N ARG A 51 7.41 -3.02 2.66
CA ARG A 51 8.09 -4.30 2.75
C ARG A 51 9.60 -4.06 2.73
N PRO A 52 10.37 -4.45 3.75
CA PRO A 52 11.79 -4.10 3.84
C PRO A 52 12.65 -4.73 2.73
N ASP A 53 12.22 -5.87 2.17
CA ASP A 53 13.02 -6.70 1.28
C ASP A 53 12.71 -6.52 -0.22
N CYS A 54 11.55 -5.94 -0.57
CA CYS A 54 11.13 -5.74 -1.96
C CYS A 54 10.42 -4.39 -2.12
N THR A 55 10.90 -3.56 -3.05
CA THR A 55 10.24 -2.29 -3.38
C THR A 55 9.27 -2.50 -4.53
N TYR A 56 8.25 -1.64 -4.71
CA TYR A 56 7.32 -1.69 -5.84
C TYR A 56 8.04 -1.84 -7.18
N ARG A 57 9.12 -1.09 -7.37
CA ARG A 57 9.94 -1.19 -8.58
C ARG A 57 10.61 -2.56 -8.75
N MET A 58 10.94 -3.27 -7.68
CA MET A 58 11.44 -4.65 -7.76
C MET A 58 10.31 -5.62 -8.09
N GLU A 59 9.12 -5.34 -7.59
CA GLU A 59 7.91 -6.09 -7.88
C GLU A 59 7.58 -6.03 -9.38
N ASP A 60 7.55 -4.83 -10.00
CA ASP A 60 7.35 -4.64 -11.45
C ASP A 60 8.32 -5.49 -12.29
N TYR A 61 9.60 -5.49 -11.92
CA TYR A 61 10.60 -6.29 -12.61
C TYR A 61 10.39 -7.79 -12.45
N LEU A 62 10.03 -8.27 -11.26
CA LEU A 62 9.75 -9.69 -11.03
C LEU A 62 8.53 -10.16 -11.82
N GLU A 63 7.47 -9.34 -11.86
CA GLU A 63 6.26 -9.64 -12.61
C GLU A 63 6.55 -9.77 -14.10
N ILE A 64 7.20 -8.78 -14.70
CA ILE A 64 7.55 -8.82 -16.13
C ILE A 64 8.45 -10.00 -16.46
N ILE A 65 9.47 -10.30 -15.65
CA ILE A 65 10.31 -11.47 -15.85
C ILE A 65 9.48 -12.75 -15.77
N TYR A 66 8.57 -12.84 -14.82
CA TYR A 66 7.68 -13.99 -14.66
C TYR A 66 6.78 -14.16 -15.89
N GLU A 67 6.12 -13.11 -16.36
CA GLU A 67 5.27 -13.14 -17.55
C GLU A 67 6.06 -13.54 -18.81
N LEU A 68 7.25 -12.96 -19.03
CA LEU A 68 8.11 -13.31 -20.13
C LEU A 68 8.51 -14.79 -20.13
N VAL A 69 8.81 -15.33 -18.95
CA VAL A 69 9.13 -16.75 -18.78
C VAL A 69 7.91 -17.64 -19.03
N GLN A 70 6.70 -17.22 -18.60
CA GLN A 70 5.48 -17.96 -18.88
C GLN A 70 5.11 -17.96 -20.37
N ASP A 71 5.31 -16.84 -21.06
CA ASP A 71 4.93 -16.67 -22.49
C ASP A 71 5.92 -17.35 -23.44
N LYS A 72 7.21 -17.13 -23.28
CA LYS A 72 8.24 -17.59 -24.22
C LYS A 72 9.34 -18.50 -23.64
N GLY A 73 9.21 -18.87 -22.36
CA GLY A 73 10.12 -19.79 -21.69
C GLY A 73 11.42 -19.15 -21.15
N TYR A 74 11.70 -17.88 -21.47
CA TYR A 74 12.88 -17.18 -21.01
C TYR A 74 12.66 -15.66 -20.96
N ALA A 75 13.53 -14.95 -20.25
CA ALA A 75 13.56 -13.50 -20.20
C ALA A 75 14.97 -12.98 -20.49
N THR A 76 15.09 -11.94 -21.33
CA THR A 76 16.36 -11.26 -21.59
C THR A 76 16.35 -9.84 -21.02
N LEU A 77 17.54 -9.26 -20.81
CA LEU A 77 17.67 -7.84 -20.39
C LEU A 77 17.02 -6.88 -21.38
N ALA A 78 17.10 -7.21 -22.68
CA ALA A 78 16.51 -6.40 -23.75
C ALA A 78 14.97 -6.41 -23.64
N ASP A 79 14.38 -7.60 -23.49
CA ASP A 79 12.93 -7.73 -23.33
C ASP A 79 12.43 -6.91 -22.13
N VAL A 80 13.08 -7.07 -20.97
CA VAL A 80 12.72 -6.33 -19.76
C VAL A 80 12.87 -4.81 -19.94
N ALA A 81 13.92 -4.37 -20.66
CA ALA A 81 14.14 -2.96 -20.97
C ALA A 81 13.01 -2.39 -21.84
N ASP A 82 12.61 -3.15 -22.87
CA ASP A 82 11.56 -2.75 -23.82
C ASP A 82 10.19 -2.70 -23.13
N TYR A 83 9.82 -3.74 -22.38
CA TYR A 83 8.53 -3.78 -21.66
C TYR A 83 8.38 -2.65 -20.65
N LEU A 84 9.43 -2.40 -19.84
CA LEU A 84 9.42 -1.33 -18.83
C LEU A 84 9.72 0.06 -19.39
N ASN A 85 10.04 0.17 -20.68
CA ASN A 85 10.48 1.40 -21.32
C ASN A 85 11.61 2.09 -20.54
N VAL A 86 12.63 1.31 -20.15
CA VAL A 86 13.80 1.79 -19.40
C VAL A 86 15.10 1.50 -20.14
N ARG A 87 16.16 2.23 -19.80
CA ARG A 87 17.47 2.03 -20.41
C ARG A 87 18.13 0.72 -19.93
N PRO A 88 18.81 -0.06 -20.80
CA PRO A 88 19.46 -1.32 -20.43
C PRO A 88 20.39 -1.26 -19.20
N PRO A 89 21.16 -0.19 -18.95
CA PRO A 89 21.96 -0.07 -17.72
C PRO A 89 21.12 -0.08 -16.45
N SER A 90 19.90 0.48 -16.49
CA SER A 90 18.97 0.47 -15.36
C SER A 90 18.48 -0.94 -15.06
N VAL A 91 18.18 -1.72 -16.12
CA VAL A 91 17.82 -3.15 -15.99
C VAL A 91 18.95 -3.93 -15.34
N THR A 92 20.18 -3.80 -15.86
CA THR A 92 21.35 -4.49 -15.30
C THR A 92 21.55 -4.18 -13.81
N THR A 93 21.35 -2.91 -13.41
CA THR A 93 21.47 -2.50 -12.01
C THR A 93 20.38 -3.15 -11.16
N MET A 94 19.15 -3.23 -11.67
CA MET A 94 18.04 -3.87 -10.98
C MET A 94 18.22 -5.39 -10.88
N MET A 95 18.70 -6.04 -11.94
CA MET A 95 19.01 -7.48 -11.90
C MET A 95 20.00 -7.82 -10.77
N ARG A 96 21.09 -7.05 -10.66
CA ARG A 96 22.06 -7.24 -9.57
C ARG A 96 21.43 -7.03 -8.18
N ARG A 97 20.51 -6.09 -8.06
CA ARG A 97 19.82 -5.82 -6.81
C ARG A 97 18.86 -6.96 -6.43
N LEU A 98 18.12 -7.49 -7.39
CA LEU A 98 17.22 -8.62 -7.21
C LEU A 98 18.00 -9.91 -6.89
N ASP A 99 19.12 -10.12 -7.56
CA ASP A 99 20.06 -11.22 -7.31
C ASP A 99 20.61 -11.15 -5.88
N HIS A 100 21.11 -9.99 -5.45
CA HIS A 100 21.57 -9.77 -4.08
C HIS A 100 20.48 -9.99 -3.01
N SER A 101 19.22 -9.76 -3.37
CA SER A 101 18.06 -10.01 -2.50
C SER A 101 17.58 -11.47 -2.56
N GLY A 102 18.22 -12.33 -3.33
CA GLY A 102 17.88 -13.73 -3.49
C GLY A 102 16.55 -13.97 -4.21
N LEU A 103 16.11 -13.04 -5.05
CA LEU A 103 14.84 -13.11 -5.78
C LEU A 103 15.01 -13.66 -7.20
N LEU A 104 16.21 -13.57 -7.76
CA LEU A 104 16.60 -14.20 -9.01
C LEU A 104 18.08 -14.57 -9.00
N ASN A 105 18.52 -15.37 -9.94
CA ASN A 105 19.90 -15.64 -10.25
C ASN A 105 20.24 -14.92 -11.55
N TYR A 106 21.19 -14.00 -11.50
CA TYR A 106 21.64 -13.24 -12.65
C TYR A 106 23.09 -13.56 -12.99
N GLU A 107 23.30 -14.29 -14.07
CA GLU A 107 24.63 -14.53 -14.62
C GLU A 107 24.78 -13.81 -15.96
N LYS A 108 25.85 -13.03 -16.07
CA LYS A 108 26.17 -12.36 -17.34
C LYS A 108 26.33 -13.42 -18.43
N TYR A 109 25.60 -13.29 -19.52
CA TYR A 109 25.54 -14.22 -20.67
C TYR A 109 24.76 -15.53 -20.46
N ARG A 110 24.28 -15.86 -19.25
CA ARG A 110 23.45 -17.06 -19.01
C ARG A 110 21.97 -16.78 -18.84
N GLY A 111 21.61 -15.49 -18.75
CA GLY A 111 20.22 -15.07 -18.68
C GLY A 111 19.74 -14.78 -17.23
N ILE A 112 18.44 -14.71 -17.10
CA ILE A 112 17.72 -14.37 -15.87
C ILE A 112 16.90 -15.59 -15.47
N GLN A 113 17.07 -16.05 -14.22
CA GLN A 113 16.26 -17.12 -13.65
C GLN A 113 15.69 -16.67 -12.32
N LEU A 114 14.36 -16.71 -12.17
CA LEU A 114 13.71 -16.44 -10.90
C LEU A 114 14.01 -17.57 -9.90
N THR A 115 14.25 -17.21 -8.64
CA THR A 115 14.28 -18.17 -7.53
C THR A 115 12.83 -18.54 -7.15
N GLU A 116 12.66 -19.60 -6.34
CA GLU A 116 11.33 -19.92 -5.80
C GLU A 116 10.69 -18.74 -5.09
N LYS A 117 11.46 -18.01 -4.25
CA LYS A 117 11.00 -16.79 -3.58
C LYS A 117 10.59 -15.70 -4.56
N GLY A 118 11.35 -15.51 -5.65
CA GLY A 118 11.00 -14.55 -6.70
C GLY A 118 9.72 -14.92 -7.43
N ILE A 119 9.54 -16.21 -7.75
CA ILE A 119 8.31 -16.74 -8.38
C ILE A 119 7.10 -16.55 -7.46
N GLU A 120 7.22 -16.82 -6.17
CA GLU A 120 6.13 -16.62 -5.21
C GLU A 120 5.68 -15.16 -5.16
N ILE A 121 6.63 -14.22 -5.10
CA ILE A 121 6.33 -12.78 -5.11
C ILE A 121 5.65 -12.40 -6.41
N ALA A 122 6.20 -12.79 -7.56
CA ALA A 122 5.63 -12.47 -8.87
C ALA A 122 4.20 -13.02 -9.02
N LYS A 123 3.95 -14.27 -8.58
CA LYS A 123 2.60 -14.86 -8.59
C LYS A 123 1.60 -14.08 -7.74
N VAL A 124 2.03 -13.59 -6.58
CA VAL A 124 1.16 -12.79 -5.70
C VAL A 124 0.79 -11.47 -6.38
N ILE A 125 1.72 -10.81 -7.06
CA ILE A 125 1.49 -9.55 -7.77
C ILE A 125 0.56 -9.80 -8.97
N HIS A 126 0.89 -10.74 -9.82
CA HIS A 126 0.06 -11.13 -10.96
C HIS A 126 -1.38 -11.50 -10.54
N HIS A 127 -1.55 -12.21 -9.41
CA HIS A 127 -2.88 -12.49 -8.86
C HIS A 127 -3.63 -11.23 -8.45
N LYS A 128 -2.96 -10.27 -7.80
CA LYS A 128 -3.57 -8.99 -7.44
C LYS A 128 -4.01 -8.20 -8.66
N HIS A 129 -3.15 -8.11 -9.68
CA HIS A 129 -3.47 -7.48 -10.95
C HIS A 129 -4.75 -8.10 -11.54
N SER A 130 -4.79 -9.41 -11.66
CA SER A 130 -5.94 -10.14 -12.21
C SER A 130 -7.24 -9.85 -11.46
N VAL A 131 -7.21 -9.89 -10.13
CA VAL A 131 -8.38 -9.59 -9.27
C VAL A 131 -8.85 -8.15 -9.47
N LEU A 132 -7.94 -7.19 -9.47
CA LEU A 132 -8.26 -5.76 -9.64
C LEU A 132 -8.80 -5.47 -11.03
N SER A 133 -8.13 -5.95 -12.07
CA SER A 133 -8.58 -5.79 -13.45
C SER A 133 -9.97 -6.41 -13.66
N GLU A 134 -10.24 -7.57 -13.07
CA GLU A 134 -11.54 -8.20 -13.13
C GLU A 134 -12.62 -7.40 -12.41
N PHE A 135 -12.35 -6.97 -11.17
CA PHE A 135 -13.26 -6.12 -10.41
C PHE A 135 -13.63 -4.84 -11.17
N LEU A 136 -12.63 -4.14 -11.71
CA LEU A 136 -12.84 -2.91 -12.47
C LEU A 136 -13.69 -3.16 -13.72
N LYS A 137 -13.48 -4.28 -14.43
CA LYS A 137 -14.32 -4.68 -15.58
C LYS A 137 -15.75 -4.98 -15.17
N MET A 138 -15.96 -5.64 -14.03
CA MET A 138 -17.30 -5.98 -13.52
C MET A 138 -18.12 -4.73 -13.17
N ILE A 139 -17.50 -3.65 -12.70
CA ILE A 139 -18.17 -2.37 -12.43
C ILE A 139 -18.28 -1.47 -13.66
N GLY A 140 -17.95 -1.97 -14.87
CA GLY A 140 -18.15 -1.27 -16.14
C GLY A 140 -16.95 -0.48 -16.65
N VAL A 141 -15.77 -0.58 -16.03
CA VAL A 141 -14.55 0.06 -16.55
C VAL A 141 -14.07 -0.68 -17.80
N GLY A 142 -13.81 0.05 -18.88
CA GLY A 142 -13.33 -0.51 -20.12
C GLY A 142 -11.99 -1.25 -19.95
N ARG A 143 -11.83 -2.41 -20.63
CA ARG A 143 -10.70 -3.35 -20.46
C ARG A 143 -9.32 -2.68 -20.40
N LYS A 144 -9.04 -1.73 -21.32
CA LYS A 144 -7.75 -1.05 -21.39
C LYS A 144 -7.48 -0.22 -20.13
N ILE A 145 -8.47 0.54 -19.67
CA ILE A 145 -8.36 1.37 -18.48
C ILE A 145 -8.30 0.49 -17.22
N ALA A 146 -9.11 -0.56 -17.15
CA ALA A 146 -9.08 -1.50 -16.03
C ALA A 146 -7.71 -2.13 -15.80
N ASN A 147 -6.98 -2.48 -16.86
CA ASN A 147 -5.61 -3.00 -16.74
C ASN A 147 -4.63 -1.93 -16.25
N ILE A 148 -4.69 -0.70 -16.80
CA ILE A 148 -3.82 0.41 -16.38
C ILE A 148 -4.04 0.78 -14.91
N ASP A 149 -5.29 0.84 -14.49
CA ASP A 149 -5.64 1.19 -13.11
C ASP A 149 -5.26 0.05 -12.15
N ALA A 150 -5.45 -1.21 -12.54
CA ALA A 150 -5.04 -2.38 -11.77
C ALA A 150 -3.54 -2.35 -11.47
N GLU A 151 -2.70 -2.12 -12.48
CA GLU A 151 -1.25 -1.94 -12.36
C GLU A 151 -0.88 -0.89 -11.32
N SER A 152 -1.57 0.24 -11.36
CA SER A 152 -1.32 1.33 -10.41
C SER A 152 -1.76 1.01 -8.98
N MET A 153 -2.78 0.16 -8.80
CA MET A 153 -3.43 -0.11 -7.52
C MET A 153 -2.81 -1.28 -6.75
N GLU A 154 -2.32 -2.31 -7.44
CA GLU A 154 -1.93 -3.61 -6.83
C GLU A 154 -0.83 -3.50 -5.78
N HIS A 155 0.09 -2.55 -5.93
CA HIS A 155 1.16 -2.31 -4.98
C HIS A 155 0.73 -1.55 -3.72
N HIS A 156 -0.44 -0.90 -3.76
CA HIS A 156 -0.89 0.01 -2.71
C HIS A 156 -2.01 -0.55 -1.84
N LEU A 157 -2.64 -1.65 -2.28
CA LEU A 157 -3.75 -2.23 -1.55
C LEU A 157 -3.31 -3.17 -0.43
N HIS A 158 -3.98 -3.03 0.71
CA HIS A 158 -3.76 -3.92 1.85
C HIS A 158 -4.25 -5.35 1.54
N PRO A 159 -3.59 -6.41 2.02
CA PRO A 159 -4.01 -7.79 1.81
C PRO A 159 -5.48 -8.07 2.19
N GLN A 160 -5.97 -7.45 3.26
CA GLN A 160 -7.38 -7.56 3.66
C GLN A 160 -8.33 -7.02 2.59
N THR A 161 -7.98 -5.92 1.93
CA THR A 161 -8.79 -5.35 0.83
C THR A 161 -8.83 -6.31 -0.36
N MET A 162 -7.66 -6.87 -0.73
CA MET A 162 -7.55 -7.84 -1.80
C MET A 162 -8.40 -9.09 -1.52
N HIS A 163 -8.35 -9.62 -0.30
CA HIS A 163 -9.17 -10.76 0.12
C HIS A 163 -10.67 -10.47 -0.05
N ARG A 164 -11.14 -9.31 0.42
CA ARG A 164 -12.56 -8.92 0.29
C ARG A 164 -12.99 -8.70 -1.15
N LEU A 165 -12.13 -8.15 -2.00
CA LEU A 165 -12.42 -8.03 -3.42
C LEU A 165 -12.54 -9.40 -4.09
N THR A 166 -11.67 -10.34 -3.77
CA THR A 166 -11.73 -11.71 -4.28
C THR A 166 -13.04 -12.40 -3.88
N GLU A 167 -13.45 -12.28 -2.61
CA GLU A 167 -14.73 -12.83 -2.12
C GLU A 167 -15.92 -12.20 -2.86
N LEU A 168 -15.92 -10.89 -3.05
CA LEU A 168 -16.99 -10.17 -3.77
C LEU A 168 -17.11 -10.64 -5.21
N ILE A 169 -15.99 -10.75 -5.93
CA ILE A 169 -15.97 -11.25 -7.31
C ILE A 169 -16.57 -12.65 -7.38
N HIS A 170 -16.18 -13.53 -6.45
CA HIS A 170 -16.71 -14.90 -6.42
C HIS A 170 -18.23 -14.91 -6.20
N MET A 171 -18.76 -14.14 -5.25
CA MET A 171 -20.21 -14.03 -5.00
C MET A 171 -20.96 -13.51 -6.21
N LEU A 172 -20.45 -12.47 -6.89
CA LEU A 172 -21.09 -11.90 -8.08
C LEU A 172 -21.10 -12.86 -9.27
N LYS A 173 -20.06 -13.67 -9.44
CA LYS A 173 -20.01 -14.71 -10.49
C LYS A 173 -21.03 -15.81 -10.26
N VAL A 174 -21.20 -16.26 -9.02
CA VAL A 174 -22.20 -17.27 -8.66
C VAL A 174 -23.61 -16.75 -8.93
N SER A 175 -23.92 -15.51 -8.52
CA SER A 175 -25.24 -14.89 -8.74
C SER A 175 -25.60 -14.64 -10.20
N ASN A 176 -24.64 -14.54 -11.10
CA ASN A 176 -24.89 -14.33 -12.54
C ASN A 176 -25.02 -15.63 -13.35
N ASN A 177 -24.78 -16.79 -12.73
CA ASN A 177 -24.88 -18.10 -13.37
C ASN A 177 -26.17 -18.86 -12.99
N ASP A 178 -27.00 -18.29 -12.12
CA ASP A 178 -28.36 -18.76 -11.76
C ASP A 178 -29.42 -17.93 -12.50
#